data_cf5e647c5fe5244cea5bdb4c7d48ae2a
#
_entry.id   cf5e647c5fe5244cea5bdb4c7d48ae2a
#
_cell.length_a   1.000
_cell.length_b   1.000
_cell.length_c   1.000
_cell.angle_alpha   90.00
_cell.angle_beta   90.00
_cell.angle_gamma   90.00
#
_symmetry.space_group_name_H-M   'P 1'
#
loop_
_entity.id
_entity.type
_entity.pdbx_description
1 polymer ?
#
loop_
_entity_poly.entity_id
_entity_poly.type
_entity_poly.pdbx_seq_one_letter_code
_entity_poly.pdbx_strand_id
1 'polypeptide(L)'
;MKKKVFLPILLMLMVLMISACGSNAASSNKETAAPDSSPAASTSPAASEPAANEPAADGAQNTADSGTITYESELGPVEVPANPQRIVALTNAPNVLSLDGTLVGVDEWTNKNPLFTDKLSGVEVVSEDNLEKIIEVEPDLIIADASSKNLDKLKEIAPTVAYTWGKNDYLTQQIEIGKLLNKEQEATAWVDDFKKRTEEAGKEIKAKIGENATVSVIETDSKNFYVFGDAWARGTEILYQGMGLNMPEKVKADALGPGYYTLSPEVLSDYAGDYIVLSRSASGDNSFMQTDTWKKIPAVKNGHVIEIDTEASSYSDPTTLEYLLKIFKEQLLK
;
A
#
# COMPACT_ATOMS: atom_id res chain seq x y z
N MET A 1 58.53 22.12 5.59
CA MET A 1 59.09 21.84 4.26
C MET A 1 57.97 21.57 3.29
N LYS A 2 57.91 22.33 2.25
CA LYS A 2 56.91 22.38 1.18
C LYS A 2 56.96 21.09 0.32
N LYS A 3 55.83 20.56 -0.12
CA LYS A 3 55.68 20.07 -1.50
C LYS A 3 54.19 20.08 -1.91
N LYS A 4 53.88 21.02 -2.78
CA LYS A 4 52.69 21.07 -3.65
C LYS A 4 52.92 20.08 -4.79
N VAL A 5 51.89 19.33 -5.17
CA VAL A 5 51.84 18.69 -6.48
C VAL A 5 50.49 18.97 -7.10
N PHE A 6 50.59 19.47 -8.34
CA PHE A 6 49.59 20.03 -9.21
C PHE A 6 48.70 18.99 -9.89
N LEU A 7 47.52 19.45 -10.22
CA LEU A 7 46.50 19.09 -11.22
C LEU A 7 47.09 18.64 -12.58
N PRO A 8 46.43 17.80 -13.41
CA PRO A 8 45.71 18.48 -14.50
C PRO A 8 44.28 17.96 -14.79
N ILE A 9 43.48 18.94 -15.15
CA ILE A 9 42.21 18.93 -15.89
C ILE A 9 42.41 18.22 -17.23
N LEU A 10 41.53 17.26 -17.57
CA LEU A 10 41.35 16.80 -18.94
C LEU A 10 39.91 17.02 -19.38
N LEU A 11 39.75 18.07 -20.14
CA LEU A 11 38.58 18.46 -20.91
C LEU A 11 38.47 17.51 -22.11
N MET A 12 37.40 16.77 -22.29
CA MET A 12 37.12 16.07 -23.53
C MET A 12 35.72 16.43 -24.05
N LEU A 13 35.76 17.31 -25.03
CA LEU A 13 34.69 17.67 -25.93
C LEU A 13 34.35 16.46 -26.81
N MET A 14 33.08 16.09 -26.93
CA MET A 14 32.67 15.22 -28.04
C MET A 14 31.33 15.66 -28.62
N VAL A 15 31.47 16.08 -29.78
CA VAL A 15 30.69 16.48 -30.95
C VAL A 15 29.34 15.77 -31.12
N LEU A 16 28.32 16.60 -31.38
CA LEU A 16 27.02 16.32 -31.97
C LEU A 16 27.15 15.73 -33.39
N MET A 17 26.40 14.67 -33.67
CA MET A 17 26.02 14.34 -35.04
C MET A 17 24.48 14.26 -35.12
N ILE A 18 23.97 15.26 -35.80
CA ILE A 18 22.61 15.36 -36.32
C ILE A 18 22.59 14.62 -37.65
N SER A 19 21.65 13.75 -37.88
CA SER A 19 21.25 13.35 -39.22
C SER A 19 19.73 13.28 -39.29
N ALA A 20 19.24 14.22 -40.06
CA ALA A 20 17.85 14.41 -40.47
C ALA A 20 17.57 13.71 -41.81
N CYS A 21 16.28 13.69 -42.16
CA CYS A 21 15.65 13.39 -43.46
C CYS A 21 15.21 11.95 -43.64
N GLY A 22 14.00 11.69 -44.10
CA GLY A 22 12.97 12.52 -44.73
C GLY A 22 11.71 11.76 -44.98
N SER A 23 10.73 12.54 -45.11
CA SER A 23 9.40 12.53 -45.72
C SER A 23 9.04 11.43 -46.74
N ASN A 24 7.80 11.01 -46.77
CA ASN A 24 6.69 11.35 -47.73
C ASN A 24 5.53 10.40 -47.49
N ALA A 25 4.39 10.86 -47.15
CA ALA A 25 3.28 11.50 -47.87
C ALA A 25 2.41 10.52 -48.68
N ALA A 26 1.19 10.44 -48.19
CA ALA A 26 -0.11 10.62 -48.81
C ALA A 26 -0.65 9.56 -49.80
N SER A 27 -1.84 9.17 -49.60
CA SER A 27 -3.06 9.42 -50.39
C SER A 27 -4.04 8.24 -50.27
N SER A 28 -5.13 8.39 -49.69
CA SER A 28 -6.48 8.82 -50.10
C SER A 28 -7.33 7.78 -50.83
N ASN A 29 -8.53 7.72 -50.33
CA ASN A 29 -9.81 7.53 -50.98
C ASN A 29 -10.33 6.11 -51.18
N LYS A 30 -11.45 5.94 -50.63
CA LYS A 30 -12.89 6.17 -50.98
C LYS A 30 -13.67 4.88 -51.02
N GLU A 31 -14.64 4.77 -50.16
CA GLU A 31 -16.09 4.67 -50.38
C GLU A 31 -16.59 3.55 -51.32
N THR A 32 -17.43 2.65 -50.84
CA THR A 32 -18.87 2.67 -51.18
C THR A 32 -19.62 1.41 -50.68
N ALA A 33 -20.69 1.69 -49.97
CA ALA A 33 -22.05 1.11 -50.02
C ALA A 33 -22.31 -0.39 -49.78
N ALA A 34 -23.19 -0.59 -48.80
CA ALA A 34 -24.11 -1.72 -48.67
C ALA A 34 -25.10 -1.79 -49.84
N PRO A 35 -25.88 -2.84 -50.04
CA PRO A 35 -27.08 -3.04 -49.24
C PRO A 35 -27.53 -4.50 -48.95
N ASP A 36 -28.22 -4.65 -47.85
CA ASP A 36 -29.61 -5.15 -47.72
C ASP A 36 -29.96 -6.57 -48.18
N SER A 37 -30.44 -7.38 -47.25
CA SER A 37 -31.75 -8.04 -47.25
C SER A 37 -31.89 -9.12 -46.16
N SER A 38 -32.78 -8.85 -45.24
CA SER A 38 -33.60 -9.85 -44.53
C SER A 38 -34.79 -10.22 -45.43
N PRO A 39 -35.56 -11.29 -45.26
CA PRO A 39 -36.22 -11.72 -44.04
C PRO A 39 -36.66 -13.22 -43.90
N ALA A 40 -37.23 -13.48 -42.73
CA ALA A 40 -38.39 -14.36 -42.43
C ALA A 40 -38.12 -15.87 -42.25
N ALA A 41 -38.49 -16.43 -41.21
CA ALA A 41 -39.65 -16.64 -40.35
C ALA A 41 -39.96 -18.13 -40.15
N SER A 42 -40.42 -18.43 -38.97
CA SER A 42 -41.42 -19.46 -38.59
C SER A 42 -40.92 -20.90 -38.42
N THR A 43 -41.12 -21.59 -37.31
CA THR A 43 -42.33 -21.93 -36.57
C THR A 43 -41.98 -22.72 -35.29
N SER A 44 -42.68 -22.43 -34.21
CA SER A 44 -42.94 -23.34 -33.08
C SER A 44 -44.19 -24.17 -33.42
N PRO A 45 -44.55 -25.34 -32.84
CA PRO A 45 -44.90 -25.45 -31.44
C PRO A 45 -44.75 -26.85 -30.75
N ALA A 46 -45.00 -26.86 -29.46
CA ALA A 46 -45.84 -27.72 -28.62
C ALA A 46 -45.17 -28.58 -27.57
N ALA A 47 -45.39 -28.13 -26.37
CA ALA A 47 -45.86 -28.69 -25.11
C ALA A 47 -45.84 -30.21 -24.84
N SER A 48 -45.30 -30.58 -23.67
CA SER A 48 -45.90 -31.55 -22.72
C SER A 48 -45.19 -31.46 -21.39
N GLU A 49 -45.92 -31.02 -20.36
CA GLU A 49 -45.77 -31.32 -18.91
C GLU A 49 -46.75 -32.48 -18.56
N PRO A 50 -46.78 -33.06 -17.34
CA PRO A 50 -45.92 -33.00 -16.14
C PRO A 50 -45.58 -34.37 -15.50
N ALA A 51 -44.64 -34.38 -14.55
CA ALA A 51 -44.77 -35.28 -13.39
C ALA A 51 -43.93 -34.78 -12.20
N ALA A 52 -44.65 -34.52 -11.12
CA ALA A 52 -44.16 -34.19 -9.82
C ALA A 52 -43.36 -35.33 -9.15
N ASN A 53 -42.31 -35.02 -8.42
CA ASN A 53 -41.93 -35.70 -7.19
C ASN A 53 -41.04 -34.77 -6.34
N GLU A 54 -41.55 -34.40 -5.16
CA GLU A 54 -40.86 -33.88 -3.99
C GLU A 54 -40.66 -35.04 -2.98
N PRO A 55 -39.90 -34.84 -1.87
CA PRO A 55 -38.63 -34.15 -1.63
C PRO A 55 -37.56 -35.08 -1.00
N ALA A 56 -36.32 -34.75 -1.09
CA ALA A 56 -35.31 -35.24 -0.16
C ALA A 56 -34.44 -34.06 0.29
N ALA A 57 -34.60 -33.69 1.54
CA ALA A 57 -33.66 -32.85 2.26
C ALA A 57 -32.33 -33.58 2.35
N ASP A 58 -31.27 -32.97 1.81
CA ASP A 58 -29.95 -33.32 2.26
C ASP A 58 -29.02 -32.11 2.15
N GLY A 59 -28.27 -31.96 3.20
CA GLY A 59 -27.20 -31.11 3.57
C GLY A 59 -26.70 -30.04 2.55
N ALA A 60 -26.75 -28.79 2.95
CA ALA A 60 -25.93 -27.75 2.40
C ALA A 60 -24.44 -28.11 2.61
N GLN A 61 -23.85 -28.85 1.67
CA GLN A 61 -22.43 -28.88 1.45
C GLN A 61 -22.06 -27.53 0.85
N ASN A 62 -21.34 -26.77 1.64
CA ASN A 62 -20.60 -25.59 1.20
C ASN A 62 -19.59 -26.05 0.12
N THR A 63 -19.99 -26.11 -1.13
CA THR A 63 -19.08 -26.30 -2.23
C THR A 63 -18.27 -25.01 -2.32
N ALA A 64 -17.06 -25.01 -1.76
CA ALA A 64 -16.05 -24.03 -2.10
C ALA A 64 -16.05 -23.87 -3.62
N ASP A 65 -16.24 -22.64 -4.09
CA ASP A 65 -16.20 -22.29 -5.51
C ASP A 65 -14.77 -22.60 -6.00
N SER A 66 -14.59 -23.76 -6.62
CA SER A 66 -13.28 -24.28 -7.07
C SER A 66 -12.91 -23.73 -8.46
N GLY A 67 -13.52 -22.61 -8.85
CA GLY A 67 -13.26 -21.94 -10.12
C GLY A 67 -11.98 -21.11 -10.10
N THR A 68 -11.59 -20.68 -11.30
CA THR A 68 -10.60 -19.61 -11.51
C THR A 68 -11.29 -18.34 -11.99
N ILE A 69 -10.69 -17.20 -11.72
CA ILE A 69 -11.07 -15.90 -12.26
C ILE A 69 -9.88 -15.28 -12.99
N THR A 70 -10.14 -14.47 -13.98
CA THR A 70 -9.12 -13.64 -14.61
C THR A 70 -9.01 -12.34 -13.84
N TYR A 71 -7.87 -12.13 -13.17
CA TYR A 71 -7.56 -10.87 -12.49
C TYR A 71 -6.75 -9.97 -13.42
N GLU A 72 -7.22 -8.74 -13.65
CA GLU A 72 -6.52 -7.73 -14.46
C GLU A 72 -5.41 -7.07 -13.64
N SER A 73 -4.23 -7.68 -13.65
CA SER A 73 -3.08 -7.17 -12.92
C SER A 73 -2.35 -6.05 -13.66
N GLU A 74 -1.47 -5.34 -12.96
CA GLU A 74 -0.63 -4.29 -13.55
C GLU A 74 0.28 -4.78 -14.68
N LEU A 75 0.63 -6.05 -14.67
CA LEU A 75 1.50 -6.69 -15.65
C LEU A 75 0.74 -7.53 -16.69
N GLY A 76 -0.57 -7.38 -16.76
CA GLY A 76 -1.49 -8.10 -17.64
C GLY A 76 -2.36 -9.09 -16.88
N PRO A 77 -3.32 -9.74 -17.57
CA PRO A 77 -4.26 -10.65 -16.96
C PRO A 77 -3.57 -11.90 -16.39
N VAL A 78 -4.03 -12.35 -15.23
CA VAL A 78 -3.55 -13.56 -14.55
C VAL A 78 -4.76 -14.41 -14.15
N GLU A 79 -4.75 -15.69 -14.52
CA GLU A 79 -5.73 -16.65 -14.02
C GLU A 79 -5.36 -17.02 -12.58
N VAL A 80 -6.24 -16.71 -11.63
CA VAL A 80 -6.06 -16.98 -10.21
C VAL A 80 -7.23 -17.79 -9.65
N PRO A 81 -7.06 -18.55 -8.56
CA PRO A 81 -8.18 -19.18 -7.89
C PRO A 81 -9.25 -18.15 -7.49
N ALA A 82 -10.53 -18.45 -7.70
CA ALA A 82 -11.63 -17.58 -7.27
C ALA A 82 -11.69 -17.42 -5.74
N ASN A 83 -11.12 -18.36 -5.01
CA ASN A 83 -11.01 -18.34 -3.55
C ASN A 83 -9.69 -18.96 -3.12
N PRO A 84 -8.57 -18.22 -3.18
CA PRO A 84 -7.24 -18.74 -2.85
C PRO A 84 -7.16 -19.12 -1.36
N GLN A 85 -6.61 -20.30 -1.09
CA GLN A 85 -6.55 -20.89 0.25
C GLN A 85 -5.12 -20.99 0.79
N ARG A 86 -4.12 -20.78 -0.05
CA ARG A 86 -2.71 -20.92 0.30
C ARG A 86 -1.90 -19.78 -0.31
N ILE A 87 -2.04 -18.61 0.29
CA ILE A 87 -1.44 -17.39 -0.25
C ILE A 87 -0.04 -17.19 0.33
N VAL A 88 0.94 -17.01 -0.54
CA VAL A 88 2.24 -16.41 -0.18
C VAL A 88 2.19 -14.93 -0.53
N ALA A 89 2.36 -14.08 0.47
CA ALA A 89 2.38 -12.63 0.28
C ALA A 89 3.76 -12.08 0.67
N LEU A 90 4.59 -11.80 -0.34
CA LEU A 90 5.89 -11.13 -0.20
C LEU A 90 5.74 -9.60 -0.06
N THR A 91 4.55 -9.09 -0.37
CA THR A 91 4.09 -7.73 -0.14
C THR A 91 2.58 -7.74 0.10
N ASN A 92 2.01 -6.67 0.65
CA ASN A 92 0.56 -6.52 0.91
C ASN A 92 -0.07 -7.63 1.79
N ALA A 93 0.73 -8.40 2.54
CA ALA A 93 0.22 -9.42 3.45
C ALA A 93 -0.78 -8.87 4.48
N PRO A 94 -0.57 -7.68 5.08
CA PRO A 94 -1.55 -7.08 5.98
C PRO A 94 -2.92 -6.79 5.34
N ASN A 95 -2.94 -6.40 4.06
CA ASN A 95 -4.18 -6.19 3.32
C ASN A 95 -4.94 -7.52 3.11
N VAL A 96 -4.21 -8.61 2.82
CA VAL A 96 -4.78 -9.98 2.74
C VAL A 96 -5.38 -10.39 4.08
N LEU A 97 -4.66 -10.19 5.19
CA LEU A 97 -5.12 -10.50 6.56
C LEU A 97 -6.37 -9.71 6.96
N SER A 98 -6.51 -8.48 6.49
CA SER A 98 -7.68 -7.63 6.80
C SER A 98 -8.95 -8.11 6.11
N LEU A 99 -8.80 -8.90 5.06
CA LEU A 99 -9.89 -9.54 4.31
C LEU A 99 -10.01 -11.04 4.64
N ASP A 100 -9.45 -11.48 5.76
CA ASP A 100 -9.46 -12.89 6.20
C ASP A 100 -8.94 -13.85 5.11
N GLY A 101 -7.95 -13.41 4.32
CA GLY A 101 -7.24 -14.28 3.39
C GLY A 101 -6.29 -15.24 4.12
N THR A 102 -6.17 -16.47 3.62
CA THR A 102 -5.38 -17.51 4.27
C THR A 102 -3.92 -17.45 3.81
N LEU A 103 -3.05 -16.91 4.65
CA LEU A 103 -1.62 -16.85 4.41
C LEU A 103 -0.93 -18.15 4.82
N VAL A 104 -0.02 -18.65 3.97
CA VAL A 104 0.91 -19.75 4.28
C VAL A 104 2.36 -19.30 4.31
N GLY A 105 2.66 -18.12 3.76
CA GLY A 105 3.97 -17.51 3.79
C GLY A 105 3.92 -15.99 3.71
N VAL A 106 4.76 -15.32 4.51
CA VAL A 106 4.88 -13.86 4.56
C VAL A 106 6.35 -13.44 4.65
N ASP A 107 6.60 -12.17 4.33
CA ASP A 107 7.90 -11.55 4.55
C ASP A 107 8.24 -11.39 6.05
N GLU A 108 9.52 -11.18 6.35
CA GLU A 108 10.01 -11.06 7.72
C GLU A 108 9.46 -9.82 8.46
N TRP A 109 9.24 -8.70 7.75
CA TRP A 109 8.72 -7.47 8.33
C TRP A 109 7.27 -7.64 8.79
N THR A 110 6.44 -8.23 7.95
CA THR A 110 5.06 -8.58 8.32
C THR A 110 5.03 -9.52 9.51
N ASN A 111 5.89 -10.54 9.53
CA ASN A 111 5.94 -11.52 10.61
C ASN A 111 6.36 -10.91 11.97
N LYS A 112 7.18 -9.86 11.95
CA LYS A 112 7.64 -9.17 13.17
C LYS A 112 6.66 -8.13 13.70
N ASN A 113 5.67 -7.73 12.91
CA ASN A 113 4.73 -6.69 13.31
C ASN A 113 3.78 -7.20 14.41
N PRO A 114 3.73 -6.52 15.57
CA PRO A 114 2.96 -6.98 16.72
C PRO A 114 1.44 -7.01 16.49
N LEU A 115 0.93 -6.27 15.50
CA LEU A 115 -0.51 -6.27 15.17
C LEU A 115 -0.95 -7.56 14.47
N PHE A 116 -0.03 -8.35 13.93
CA PHE A 116 -0.34 -9.54 13.13
C PHE A 116 0.09 -10.85 13.79
N THR A 117 0.79 -10.81 14.92
CA THR A 117 1.37 -11.99 15.59
C THR A 117 0.37 -13.13 15.76
N ASP A 118 -0.84 -12.82 16.25
CA ASP A 118 -1.86 -13.84 16.49
C ASP A 118 -2.38 -14.46 15.18
N LYS A 119 -2.56 -13.65 14.14
CA LYS A 119 -3.03 -14.08 12.81
C LYS A 119 -1.97 -14.86 12.02
N LEU A 120 -0.70 -14.67 12.33
CA LEU A 120 0.44 -15.30 11.65
C LEU A 120 0.97 -16.55 12.36
N SER A 121 0.25 -17.04 13.38
CA SER A 121 0.64 -18.28 14.06
C SER A 121 0.65 -19.46 13.07
N GLY A 122 1.82 -20.07 12.86
CA GLY A 122 1.99 -21.19 11.93
C GLY A 122 2.18 -20.78 10.45
N VAL A 123 2.25 -19.50 10.16
CA VAL A 123 2.63 -18.98 8.83
C VAL A 123 4.15 -18.96 8.70
N GLU A 124 4.67 -19.45 7.59
CA GLU A 124 6.11 -19.49 7.34
C GLU A 124 6.67 -18.12 6.96
N VAL A 125 7.88 -17.81 7.45
CA VAL A 125 8.63 -16.65 6.97
C VAL A 125 9.37 -17.03 5.70
N VAL A 126 9.03 -16.37 4.60
CA VAL A 126 9.57 -16.62 3.25
C VAL A 126 10.20 -15.35 2.67
N SER A 127 11.01 -15.50 1.66
CA SER A 127 11.57 -14.39 0.89
C SER A 127 11.72 -14.75 -0.57
N GLU A 128 11.75 -13.75 -1.46
CA GLU A 128 11.99 -13.96 -2.90
C GLU A 128 13.38 -14.57 -3.21
N ASP A 129 14.34 -14.49 -2.29
CA ASP A 129 15.66 -15.07 -2.44
C ASP A 129 15.71 -16.56 -2.06
N ASN A 130 14.68 -17.09 -1.41
CA ASN A 130 14.55 -18.49 -1.02
C ASN A 130 13.29 -19.12 -1.62
N LEU A 131 13.38 -19.44 -2.91
CA LEU A 131 12.27 -20.03 -3.66
C LEU A 131 11.92 -21.44 -3.18
N GLU A 132 12.90 -22.21 -2.66
CA GLU A 132 12.65 -23.56 -2.14
C GLU A 132 11.63 -23.53 -1.00
N LYS A 133 11.78 -22.55 -0.10
CA LYS A 133 10.85 -22.37 1.01
C LYS A 133 9.45 -21.94 0.56
N ILE A 134 9.35 -21.16 -0.52
CA ILE A 134 8.08 -20.83 -1.14
C ILE A 134 7.41 -22.06 -1.75
N ILE A 135 8.19 -22.95 -2.40
CA ILE A 135 7.69 -24.21 -2.96
C ILE A 135 7.18 -25.14 -1.83
N GLU A 136 7.91 -25.23 -0.72
CA GLU A 136 7.56 -26.09 0.43
C GLU A 136 6.19 -25.77 1.04
N VAL A 137 5.76 -24.50 0.99
CA VAL A 137 4.44 -24.10 1.50
C VAL A 137 3.32 -24.29 0.48
N GLU A 138 3.60 -24.82 -0.72
CA GLU A 138 2.62 -25.17 -1.76
C GLU A 138 1.56 -24.07 -1.99
N PRO A 139 1.94 -22.86 -2.39
CA PRO A 139 0.98 -21.77 -2.57
C PRO A 139 0.07 -22.01 -3.79
N ASP A 140 -1.17 -21.53 -3.69
CA ASP A 140 -2.12 -21.44 -4.81
C ASP A 140 -2.21 -20.03 -5.40
N LEU A 141 -1.63 -19.04 -4.69
CA LEU A 141 -1.49 -17.64 -5.13
C LEU A 141 -0.23 -17.03 -4.51
N ILE A 142 0.54 -16.29 -5.31
CA ILE A 142 1.67 -15.47 -4.84
C ILE A 142 1.38 -14.00 -5.11
N ILE A 143 1.60 -13.14 -4.10
CA ILE A 143 1.56 -11.69 -4.22
C ILE A 143 2.98 -11.16 -4.04
N ALA A 144 3.50 -10.43 -5.04
CA ALA A 144 4.88 -9.99 -5.09
C ALA A 144 5.01 -8.50 -5.44
N ASP A 145 6.20 -7.93 -5.28
CA ASP A 145 6.53 -6.61 -5.82
C ASP A 145 6.88 -6.72 -7.31
N ALA A 146 6.43 -5.77 -8.13
CA ALA A 146 6.68 -5.76 -9.56
C ALA A 146 8.16 -5.57 -9.92
N SER A 147 8.98 -5.07 -8.99
CA SER A 147 10.43 -4.93 -9.14
C SER A 147 11.22 -6.18 -8.72
N SER A 148 10.55 -7.24 -8.27
CA SER A 148 11.19 -8.50 -7.85
C SER A 148 12.05 -9.09 -8.97
N LYS A 149 13.29 -9.40 -8.66
CA LYS A 149 14.25 -10.03 -9.61
C LYS A 149 13.89 -11.47 -9.97
N ASN A 150 13.11 -12.12 -9.11
CA ASN A 150 12.69 -13.51 -9.25
C ASN A 150 11.24 -13.67 -9.72
N LEU A 151 10.60 -12.59 -10.21
CA LEU A 151 9.19 -12.61 -10.59
C LEU A 151 8.83 -13.73 -11.57
N ASP A 152 9.68 -13.98 -12.57
CA ASP A 152 9.42 -15.04 -13.55
C ASP A 152 9.50 -16.44 -12.92
N LYS A 153 10.40 -16.64 -11.95
CA LYS A 153 10.49 -17.92 -11.21
C LYS A 153 9.31 -18.10 -10.25
N LEU A 154 8.81 -17.02 -9.64
CA LEU A 154 7.60 -17.07 -8.80
C LEU A 154 6.39 -17.52 -9.62
N LYS A 155 6.26 -17.05 -10.86
CA LYS A 155 5.20 -17.48 -11.80
C LYS A 155 5.28 -18.95 -12.19
N GLU A 156 6.47 -19.57 -12.12
CA GLU A 156 6.65 -21.01 -12.34
C GLU A 156 6.17 -21.85 -11.14
N ILE A 157 6.06 -21.25 -9.95
CA ILE A 157 5.61 -21.93 -8.74
C ILE A 157 4.07 -21.90 -8.62
N ALA A 158 3.46 -20.72 -8.76
CA ALA A 158 2.02 -20.53 -8.66
C ALA A 158 1.57 -19.26 -9.41
N PRO A 159 0.27 -19.08 -9.70
CA PRO A 159 -0.28 -17.82 -10.17
C PRO A 159 0.28 -16.67 -9.35
N THR A 160 0.93 -15.68 -10.00
CA THR A 160 1.61 -14.59 -9.32
C THR A 160 1.06 -13.26 -9.79
N VAL A 161 0.55 -12.47 -8.86
CA VAL A 161 0.12 -11.10 -9.06
C VAL A 161 1.13 -10.16 -8.45
N ALA A 162 1.60 -9.19 -9.22
CA ALA A 162 2.62 -8.25 -8.78
C ALA A 162 2.06 -6.82 -8.76
N TYR A 163 2.42 -6.07 -7.71
CA TYR A 163 2.06 -4.67 -7.53
C TYR A 163 3.30 -3.80 -7.53
N THR A 164 3.20 -2.63 -8.18
CA THR A 164 4.24 -1.61 -8.14
C THR A 164 4.05 -0.75 -6.89
N TRP A 165 5.06 -0.70 -6.03
CA TRP A 165 5.00 0.14 -4.84
C TRP A 165 4.72 1.61 -5.18
N GLY A 166 3.76 2.22 -4.49
CA GLY A 166 3.39 3.63 -4.66
C GLY A 166 2.56 3.94 -5.91
N LYS A 167 2.18 2.95 -6.72
CA LYS A 167 1.30 3.16 -7.89
C LYS A 167 -0.15 3.40 -7.47
N ASN A 168 -0.64 2.62 -6.55
CA ASN A 168 -1.94 2.81 -5.93
C ASN A 168 -1.79 3.58 -4.63
N ASP A 169 -2.75 4.44 -4.30
CA ASP A 169 -2.90 4.92 -2.94
C ASP A 169 -3.36 3.78 -2.02
N TYR A 170 -3.24 3.99 -0.70
CA TYR A 170 -3.48 2.95 0.30
C TYR A 170 -4.92 2.39 0.30
N LEU A 171 -5.92 3.19 -0.06
CA LEU A 171 -7.32 2.76 -0.14
C LEU A 171 -7.59 1.99 -1.44
N THR A 172 -7.06 2.47 -2.54
CA THR A 172 -7.12 1.77 -3.83
C THR A 172 -6.40 0.43 -3.74
N GLN A 173 -5.24 0.36 -3.07
CA GLN A 173 -4.54 -0.91 -2.86
C GLN A 173 -5.38 -1.93 -2.09
N GLN A 174 -6.16 -1.51 -1.09
CA GLN A 174 -7.08 -2.38 -0.37
C GLN A 174 -8.18 -2.94 -1.28
N ILE A 175 -8.75 -2.10 -2.14
CA ILE A 175 -9.77 -2.53 -3.12
C ILE A 175 -9.17 -3.53 -4.12
N GLU A 176 -7.96 -3.28 -4.61
CA GLU A 176 -7.28 -4.19 -5.55
C GLU A 176 -7.01 -5.56 -4.94
N ILE A 177 -6.57 -5.62 -3.67
CA ILE A 177 -6.47 -6.90 -2.95
C ILE A 177 -7.86 -7.53 -2.75
N GLY A 178 -8.90 -6.73 -2.49
CA GLY A 178 -10.28 -7.20 -2.44
C GLY A 178 -10.74 -7.85 -3.74
N LYS A 179 -10.44 -7.25 -4.89
CA LYS A 179 -10.73 -7.83 -6.21
C LYS A 179 -10.00 -9.15 -6.42
N LEU A 180 -8.69 -9.17 -6.10
CA LEU A 180 -7.86 -10.37 -6.21
C LEU A 180 -8.40 -11.54 -5.39
N LEU A 181 -8.94 -11.27 -4.20
CA LEU A 181 -9.49 -12.27 -3.29
C LEU A 181 -11.00 -12.53 -3.47
N ASN A 182 -11.62 -11.96 -4.51
CA ASN A 182 -13.08 -12.00 -4.74
C ASN A 182 -13.89 -11.42 -3.54
N LYS A 183 -13.34 -10.39 -2.89
CA LYS A 183 -13.89 -9.67 -1.73
C LYS A 183 -13.98 -8.15 -1.99
N GLU A 184 -14.18 -7.75 -3.25
CA GLU A 184 -14.22 -6.33 -3.64
C GLU A 184 -15.27 -5.53 -2.88
N GLN A 185 -16.47 -6.11 -2.68
CA GLN A 185 -17.56 -5.43 -1.98
C GLN A 185 -17.19 -5.15 -0.52
N GLU A 186 -16.55 -6.11 0.14
CA GLU A 186 -16.10 -5.99 1.53
C GLU A 186 -15.01 -4.93 1.68
N ALA A 187 -14.00 -4.97 0.77
CA ALA A 187 -12.94 -3.98 0.73
C ALA A 187 -13.47 -2.57 0.47
N THR A 188 -14.39 -2.42 -0.49
CA THR A 188 -15.00 -1.13 -0.84
C THR A 188 -15.83 -0.58 0.33
N ALA A 189 -16.64 -1.42 0.97
CA ALA A 189 -17.46 -1.02 2.11
C ALA A 189 -16.59 -0.51 3.28
N TRP A 190 -15.47 -1.19 3.57
CA TRP A 190 -14.51 -0.73 4.59
C TRP A 190 -13.89 0.61 4.19
N VAL A 191 -13.45 0.77 2.93
CA VAL A 191 -12.85 2.01 2.43
C VAL A 191 -13.79 3.19 2.56
N ASP A 192 -15.05 3.04 2.18
CA ASP A 192 -16.06 4.11 2.24
C ASP A 192 -16.37 4.51 3.69
N ASP A 193 -16.50 3.52 4.59
CA ASP A 193 -16.69 3.79 6.02
C ASP A 193 -15.47 4.46 6.65
N PHE A 194 -14.25 3.98 6.32
CA PHE A 194 -13.01 4.55 6.84
C PHE A 194 -12.81 6.01 6.40
N LYS A 195 -13.07 6.33 5.13
CA LYS A 195 -13.05 7.72 4.62
C LYS A 195 -13.97 8.61 5.44
N LYS A 196 -15.20 8.20 5.63
CA LYS A 196 -16.18 8.98 6.39
C LYS A 196 -15.71 9.20 7.83
N ARG A 197 -15.25 8.17 8.51
CA ARG A 197 -14.80 8.27 9.91
C ARG A 197 -13.56 9.13 10.07
N THR A 198 -12.62 9.08 9.13
CA THR A 198 -11.42 9.93 9.17
C THR A 198 -11.75 11.39 8.89
N GLU A 199 -12.64 11.70 7.94
CA GLU A 199 -13.13 13.07 7.70
C GLU A 199 -13.86 13.66 8.93
N GLU A 200 -14.73 12.88 9.57
CA GLU A 200 -15.43 13.29 10.79
C GLU A 200 -14.43 13.55 11.93
N ALA A 201 -13.48 12.63 12.13
CA ALA A 201 -12.42 12.79 13.12
C ALA A 201 -11.56 14.05 12.86
N GLY A 202 -11.23 14.31 11.59
CA GLY A 202 -10.49 15.51 11.20
C GLY A 202 -11.21 16.80 11.57
N LYS A 203 -12.53 16.88 11.35
CA LYS A 203 -13.36 18.03 11.74
C LYS A 203 -13.37 18.22 13.26
N GLU A 204 -13.58 17.15 14.02
CA GLU A 204 -13.57 17.17 15.49
C GLU A 204 -12.22 17.62 16.04
N ILE A 205 -11.12 17.07 15.49
CA ILE A 205 -9.76 17.38 15.91
C ILE A 205 -9.43 18.85 15.58
N LYS A 206 -9.68 19.33 14.36
CA LYS A 206 -9.45 20.73 14.00
C LYS A 206 -10.22 21.72 14.89
N ALA A 207 -11.46 21.39 15.23
CA ALA A 207 -12.25 22.20 16.16
C ALA A 207 -11.62 22.25 17.57
N LYS A 208 -10.93 21.19 17.99
CA LYS A 208 -10.29 21.08 19.30
C LYS A 208 -8.91 21.74 19.34
N ILE A 209 -8.04 21.45 18.37
CA ILE A 209 -6.64 21.89 18.38
C ILE A 209 -6.39 23.18 17.60
N GLY A 210 -7.38 23.62 16.80
CA GLY A 210 -7.32 24.81 15.93
C GLY A 210 -7.17 24.45 14.45
N GLU A 211 -7.88 25.17 13.59
CA GLU A 211 -7.91 24.96 12.13
C GLU A 211 -6.53 25.05 11.46
N ASN A 212 -5.61 25.84 12.03
CA ASN A 212 -4.28 26.07 11.48
C ASN A 212 -3.18 25.27 12.22
N ALA A 213 -3.55 24.48 13.23
CA ALA A 213 -2.58 23.67 13.95
C ALA A 213 -1.89 22.67 13.00
N THR A 214 -0.59 22.51 13.18
CA THR A 214 0.26 21.65 12.36
C THR A 214 0.66 20.39 13.12
N VAL A 215 0.73 19.29 12.41
CA VAL A 215 1.18 17.99 12.92
C VAL A 215 2.39 17.54 12.10
N SER A 216 3.48 17.15 12.75
CA SER A 216 4.60 16.48 12.08
C SER A 216 4.71 15.02 12.53
N VAL A 217 5.06 14.14 11.62
CA VAL A 217 5.36 12.73 11.91
C VAL A 217 6.87 12.54 11.85
N ILE A 218 7.45 12.14 12.98
CA ILE A 218 8.90 12.02 13.14
C ILE A 218 9.24 10.60 13.60
N GLU A 219 10.30 10.03 13.05
CA GLU A 219 10.84 8.73 13.44
C GLU A 219 12.35 8.85 13.67
N THR A 220 12.92 7.96 14.48
CA THR A 220 14.36 7.86 14.66
C THR A 220 14.84 6.42 14.59
N ASP A 221 16.00 6.23 13.95
CA ASP A 221 16.73 4.95 13.89
C ASP A 221 17.95 4.92 14.85
N SER A 222 17.94 5.73 15.89
CA SER A 222 19.06 5.96 16.83
C SER A 222 20.22 6.81 16.31
N LYS A 223 20.32 7.07 15.02
CA LYS A 223 21.38 7.92 14.41
C LYS A 223 20.81 9.14 13.72
N ASN A 224 19.70 8.96 13.01
CA ASN A 224 19.06 9.98 12.20
C ASN A 224 17.63 10.19 12.68
N PHE A 225 17.09 11.35 12.35
CA PHE A 225 15.68 11.60 12.40
C PHE A 225 15.12 11.67 10.99
N TYR A 226 13.87 11.24 10.85
CA TYR A 226 13.13 11.30 9.61
C TYR A 226 11.84 12.06 9.85
N VAL A 227 11.45 12.92 8.91
CA VAL A 227 10.09 13.44 8.81
C VAL A 227 9.46 12.91 7.55
N PHE A 228 8.16 12.71 7.58
CA PHE A 228 7.44 12.05 6.50
C PHE A 228 6.46 12.99 5.82
N GLY A 229 6.29 12.77 4.51
CA GLY A 229 5.20 13.34 3.71
C GLY A 229 3.84 12.74 4.09
N ASP A 230 2.92 12.68 3.14
CA ASP A 230 1.53 12.29 3.39
C ASP A 230 1.19 10.85 3.01
N ALA A 231 2.17 10.05 2.55
CA ALA A 231 1.97 8.68 2.05
C ALA A 231 3.17 7.77 2.39
N TRP A 232 3.54 7.67 3.69
CA TRP A 232 4.71 6.92 4.12
C TRP A 232 4.45 6.05 5.36
N ALA A 233 3.25 5.52 5.53
CA ALA A 233 2.80 4.83 6.76
C ALA A 233 2.93 5.71 8.02
N ARG A 234 3.07 5.15 9.20
CA ARG A 234 3.12 5.87 10.48
C ARG A 234 1.87 6.75 10.70
N GLY A 235 0.80 6.46 9.98
CA GLY A 235 -0.44 7.21 10.02
C GLY A 235 -0.45 8.52 9.24
N THR A 236 0.55 8.76 8.39
CA THR A 236 0.61 9.96 7.54
C THR A 236 -0.62 10.10 6.66
N GLU A 237 -1.09 8.97 6.10
CA GLU A 237 -2.30 8.90 5.27
C GLU A 237 -3.55 9.30 6.07
N ILE A 238 -3.66 8.87 7.33
CA ILE A 238 -4.79 9.24 8.20
C ILE A 238 -4.75 10.72 8.51
N LEU A 239 -3.60 11.22 9.00
CA LEU A 239 -3.46 12.60 9.47
C LEU A 239 -3.66 13.61 8.35
N TYR A 240 -3.00 13.40 7.20
CA TYR A 240 -2.97 14.41 6.15
C TYR A 240 -4.04 14.18 5.08
N GLN A 241 -4.22 12.95 4.61
CA GLN A 241 -5.19 12.66 3.55
C GLN A 241 -6.60 12.44 4.12
N GLY A 242 -6.75 11.61 5.16
CA GLY A 242 -8.05 11.28 5.75
C GLY A 242 -8.64 12.40 6.59
N MET A 243 -7.89 12.90 7.57
CA MET A 243 -8.32 13.95 8.50
C MET A 243 -8.10 15.38 7.95
N GLY A 244 -7.23 15.53 6.93
CA GLY A 244 -6.88 16.81 6.34
C GLY A 244 -6.18 17.77 7.30
N LEU A 245 -5.38 17.26 8.25
CA LEU A 245 -4.60 18.09 9.17
C LEU A 245 -3.44 18.76 8.43
N ASN A 246 -2.95 19.88 8.96
CA ASN A 246 -1.90 20.63 8.31
C ASN A 246 -0.53 20.06 8.63
N MET A 247 0.31 19.97 7.62
CA MET A 247 1.74 19.66 7.72
C MET A 247 2.53 20.95 7.90
N PRO A 248 3.60 21.00 8.73
CA PRO A 248 4.49 22.15 8.76
C PRO A 248 5.06 22.46 7.37
N GLU A 249 5.18 23.74 7.00
CA GLU A 249 5.61 24.16 5.66
C GLU A 249 6.98 23.61 5.27
N LYS A 250 7.90 23.50 6.23
CA LYS A 250 9.23 22.93 5.98
C LYS A 250 9.19 21.42 5.71
N VAL A 251 8.34 20.68 6.41
CA VAL A 251 8.09 19.25 6.14
C VAL A 251 7.46 19.09 4.75
N LYS A 252 6.48 19.94 4.42
CA LYS A 252 5.85 19.94 3.10
C LYS A 252 6.86 20.20 1.97
N ALA A 253 7.75 21.17 2.16
CA ALA A 253 8.75 21.53 1.16
C ALA A 253 9.77 20.40 0.91
N ASP A 254 10.21 19.72 1.97
CA ASP A 254 11.34 18.80 1.89
C ASP A 254 10.93 17.32 1.82
N ALA A 255 9.77 16.93 2.39
CA ALA A 255 9.34 15.54 2.51
C ALA A 255 8.14 15.15 1.63
N LEU A 256 7.28 16.08 1.22
CA LEU A 256 6.06 15.71 0.49
C LEU A 256 6.36 15.08 -0.88
N GLY A 257 7.32 15.61 -1.62
CA GLY A 257 7.71 15.07 -2.93
C GLY A 257 8.44 13.73 -2.85
N PRO A 258 9.55 13.63 -2.07
CA PRO A 258 10.30 12.38 -1.94
C PRO A 258 9.67 11.35 -0.98
N GLY A 259 8.63 11.72 -0.23
CA GLY A 259 7.95 10.90 0.76
C GLY A 259 8.53 11.03 2.17
N TYR A 260 9.82 11.23 2.31
CA TYR A 260 10.49 11.50 3.59
C TYR A 260 11.72 12.37 3.41
N TYR A 261 12.19 12.93 4.53
CA TYR A 261 13.43 13.70 4.58
C TYR A 261 14.23 13.37 5.86
N THR A 262 15.56 13.19 5.70
CA THR A 262 16.46 12.85 6.80
C THR A 262 16.99 14.11 7.48
N LEU A 263 16.92 14.15 8.80
CA LEU A 263 17.28 15.30 9.63
C LEU A 263 18.45 14.97 10.57
N SER A 264 19.30 15.97 10.82
CA SER A 264 20.15 15.94 12.00
C SER A 264 19.39 16.43 13.23
N PRO A 265 19.82 16.03 14.46
CA PRO A 265 19.14 16.44 15.70
C PRO A 265 19.04 17.96 15.88
N GLU A 266 20.00 18.74 15.35
CA GLU A 266 20.10 20.18 15.53
C GLU A 266 18.97 20.95 14.82
N VAL A 267 18.47 20.41 13.70
CA VAL A 267 17.41 21.07 12.90
C VAL A 267 16.01 20.51 13.20
N LEU A 268 15.91 19.55 14.10
CA LEU A 268 14.64 18.87 14.42
C LEU A 268 13.52 19.84 14.79
N SER A 269 13.84 20.92 15.54
CA SER A 269 12.86 21.93 15.93
C SER A 269 12.25 22.69 14.75
N ASP A 270 12.94 22.78 13.62
CA ASP A 270 12.47 23.51 12.44
C ASP A 270 11.38 22.73 11.68
N TYR A 271 11.32 21.41 11.90
CA TYR A 271 10.36 20.51 11.28
C TYR A 271 9.23 20.08 12.22
N ALA A 272 9.35 20.46 13.51
CA ALA A 272 8.32 20.15 14.49
C ALA A 272 7.08 21.00 14.23
N GLY A 273 5.90 20.35 14.22
CA GLY A 273 4.61 21.01 14.22
C GLY A 273 4.18 21.47 15.62
N ASP A 274 2.96 22.01 15.74
CA ASP A 274 2.31 22.27 17.03
C ASP A 274 2.08 20.96 17.80
N TYR A 275 1.94 19.86 17.04
CA TYR A 275 1.87 18.49 17.53
C TYR A 275 2.93 17.64 16.81
N ILE A 276 3.47 16.66 17.52
CA ILE A 276 4.42 15.68 17.01
C ILE A 276 3.82 14.28 17.19
N VAL A 277 3.71 13.52 16.12
CA VAL A 277 3.58 12.06 16.18
C VAL A 277 4.99 11.48 16.12
N LEU A 278 5.43 10.87 17.22
CA LEU A 278 6.76 10.27 17.35
C LEU A 278 6.65 8.76 17.17
N SER A 279 7.10 8.27 16.01
CA SER A 279 7.29 6.85 15.77
C SER A 279 8.63 6.41 16.38
N ARG A 280 8.57 5.49 17.33
CA ARG A 280 9.78 4.96 17.99
C ARG A 280 9.61 3.49 18.36
N SER A 281 10.68 2.73 18.20
CA SER A 281 10.75 1.39 18.74
C SER A 281 10.93 1.41 20.25
N ALA A 282 10.20 0.56 20.96
CA ALA A 282 10.34 0.41 22.41
C ALA A 282 11.74 -0.10 22.80
N SER A 283 12.37 -0.89 21.93
CA SER A 283 13.73 -1.44 22.10
C SER A 283 14.84 -0.54 21.59
N GLY A 284 14.49 0.56 20.89
CA GLY A 284 15.44 1.50 20.29
C GLY A 284 16.11 2.43 21.31
N ASP A 285 17.19 3.10 20.88
CA ASP A 285 17.83 4.16 21.67
C ASP A 285 16.97 5.43 21.65
N ASN A 286 16.30 5.69 22.75
CA ASN A 286 15.45 6.86 22.95
C ASN A 286 16.13 7.95 23.81
N SER A 287 17.47 7.91 23.96
CA SER A 287 18.25 8.86 24.80
C SER A 287 18.12 10.32 24.33
N PHE A 288 17.83 10.55 23.03
CA PHE A 288 17.57 11.87 22.46
C PHE A 288 16.47 12.64 23.21
N MET A 289 15.47 11.93 23.76
CA MET A 289 14.37 12.53 24.52
C MET A 289 14.85 13.22 25.81
N GLN A 290 16.05 12.90 26.28
CA GLN A 290 16.67 13.53 27.45
C GLN A 290 17.49 14.77 27.10
N THR A 291 17.75 15.00 25.80
CA THR A 291 18.57 16.14 25.35
C THR A 291 17.84 17.47 25.50
N ASP A 292 18.61 18.53 25.68
CA ASP A 292 18.10 19.90 25.72
C ASP A 292 17.47 20.30 24.37
N THR A 293 17.99 19.80 23.25
CA THR A 293 17.47 20.06 21.92
C THR A 293 16.03 19.59 21.81
N TRP A 294 15.75 18.35 22.20
CA TRP A 294 14.38 17.79 22.20
C TRP A 294 13.47 18.53 23.17
N LYS A 295 13.92 18.71 24.43
CA LYS A 295 13.12 19.35 25.50
C LYS A 295 12.76 20.81 25.22
N LYS A 296 13.51 21.51 24.35
CA LYS A 296 13.23 22.91 23.95
C LYS A 296 12.18 23.02 22.83
N ILE A 297 11.83 21.97 22.13
CA ILE A 297 10.81 21.99 21.10
C ILE A 297 9.46 22.39 21.72
N PRO A 298 8.73 23.38 21.14
CA PRO A 298 7.47 23.86 21.71
C PRO A 298 6.45 22.75 21.93
N ALA A 299 6.23 21.87 20.96
CA ALA A 299 5.33 20.73 21.08
C ALA A 299 5.70 19.82 22.28
N VAL A 300 6.99 19.57 22.49
CA VAL A 300 7.46 18.75 23.62
C VAL A 300 7.19 19.44 24.97
N LYS A 301 7.47 20.74 25.07
CA LYS A 301 7.19 21.53 26.29
C LYS A 301 5.70 21.56 26.63
N ASN A 302 4.86 21.58 25.64
CA ASN A 302 3.41 21.67 25.79
C ASN A 302 2.75 20.29 26.00
N GLY A 303 3.52 19.19 25.94
CA GLY A 303 2.98 17.84 26.06
C GLY A 303 2.22 17.37 24.81
N HIS A 304 2.46 17.98 23.67
CA HIS A 304 1.83 17.69 22.39
C HIS A 304 2.65 16.65 21.59
N VAL A 305 3.11 15.60 22.25
CA VAL A 305 3.80 14.47 21.63
C VAL A 305 2.95 13.22 21.75
N ILE A 306 2.62 12.63 20.63
CA ILE A 306 1.87 11.38 20.51
C ILE A 306 2.86 10.30 20.12
N GLU A 307 3.12 9.37 21.01
CA GLU A 307 4.02 8.26 20.72
C GLU A 307 3.26 7.11 20.06
N ILE A 308 3.83 6.57 18.99
CA ILE A 308 3.38 5.37 18.32
C ILE A 308 4.53 4.37 18.20
N ASP A 309 4.20 3.10 18.19
CA ASP A 309 5.20 2.04 18.00
C ASP A 309 5.57 1.93 16.52
N THR A 310 6.88 1.94 16.21
CA THR A 310 7.39 1.91 14.83
C THR A 310 6.99 0.64 14.10
N GLU A 311 7.15 -0.51 14.75
CA GLU A 311 6.84 -1.80 14.16
C GLU A 311 5.34 -1.91 13.86
N ALA A 312 4.48 -1.52 14.82
CA ALA A 312 3.02 -1.54 14.67
C ALA A 312 2.48 -0.54 13.65
N SER A 313 3.23 0.53 13.34
CA SER A 313 2.78 1.61 12.45
C SER A 313 3.41 1.59 11.05
N SER A 314 4.12 0.51 10.69
CA SER A 314 4.91 0.44 9.46
C SER A 314 4.10 0.22 8.19
N TYR A 315 2.79 -0.01 8.28
CA TYR A 315 1.92 -0.30 7.14
C TYR A 315 0.76 0.69 7.05
N SER A 316 0.08 0.68 5.90
CA SER A 316 -1.13 1.48 5.63
C SER A 316 -2.30 0.57 5.22
N ASP A 317 -2.38 -0.61 5.84
CA ASP A 317 -3.47 -1.57 5.71
C ASP A 317 -4.61 -1.28 6.71
N PRO A 318 -5.81 -1.85 6.53
CA PRO A 318 -6.94 -1.61 7.41
C PRO A 318 -6.67 -1.83 8.90
N THR A 319 -5.94 -2.87 9.28
CA THR A 319 -5.66 -3.18 10.70
C THR A 319 -4.78 -2.10 11.34
N THR A 320 -3.71 -1.71 10.64
CA THR A 320 -2.79 -0.65 11.08
C THR A 320 -3.49 0.71 11.11
N LEU A 321 -4.29 1.01 10.10
CA LEU A 321 -5.02 2.28 10.01
C LEU A 321 -6.05 2.42 11.13
N GLU A 322 -6.80 1.37 11.46
CA GLU A 322 -7.76 1.37 12.58
C GLU A 322 -7.04 1.55 13.93
N TYR A 323 -5.94 0.86 14.14
CA TYR A 323 -5.10 1.01 15.32
C TYR A 323 -4.64 2.47 15.51
N LEU A 324 -4.10 3.09 14.45
CA LEU A 324 -3.61 4.46 14.50
C LEU A 324 -4.73 5.50 14.59
N LEU A 325 -5.85 5.31 13.88
CA LEU A 325 -7.02 6.20 13.98
C LEU A 325 -7.51 6.30 15.42
N LYS A 326 -7.58 5.16 16.13
CA LYS A 326 -7.95 5.15 17.54
C LYS A 326 -6.99 5.99 18.39
N ILE A 327 -5.68 5.79 18.23
CA ILE A 327 -4.65 6.53 18.98
C ILE A 327 -4.77 8.04 18.71
N PHE A 328 -4.86 8.44 17.44
CA PHE A 328 -4.94 9.87 17.08
C PHE A 328 -6.19 10.54 17.64
N LYS A 329 -7.35 9.90 17.55
CA LYS A 329 -8.57 10.41 18.19
C LYS A 329 -8.41 10.53 19.70
N GLU A 330 -7.93 9.52 20.37
CA GLU A 330 -7.75 9.52 21.81
C GLU A 330 -6.75 10.58 22.29
N GLN A 331 -5.71 10.88 21.52
CA GLN A 331 -4.65 11.79 21.95
C GLN A 331 -4.92 13.25 21.53
N LEU A 332 -5.46 13.49 20.33
CA LEU A 332 -5.71 14.84 19.81
C LEU A 332 -7.03 15.46 20.32
N LEU A 333 -7.93 14.65 20.86
CA LEU A 333 -9.20 15.13 21.43
C LEU A 333 -9.15 15.30 22.97
N LYS A 334 -8.04 14.97 23.62
CA LYS A 334 -7.82 15.26 25.06
C LYS A 334 -7.71 16.77 25.27
#